data_0f94ccbc441b92280ca4bf812990e852
#
_entry.id   0f94ccbc441b92280ca4bf812990e852
#
_cell.length_a   1.000
_cell.length_b   1.000
_cell.length_c   1.000
_cell.angle_alpha   90.00
_cell.angle_beta   90.00
_cell.angle_gamma   90.00
#
_symmetry.space_group_name_H-M   'P 1'
#
loop_
_entity.id
_entity.type
_entity.pdbx_description
1 polymer ?
#
loop_
_entity_poly.entity_id
_entity_poly.type
_entity_poly.pdbx_seq_one_letter_code
_entity_poly.pdbx_strand_id
1 'polypeptide(L)'
;MKKRQMILAVLLAMALTGCGQKNGSGQTGAEAGIGTESQNNMQEEGSIQVEGDSSIQAEDGAETEENIPQEDDTQDENAAQTDESEQNEAQQEESGFGDIATMDNNVGGRELPIYCVDTEEKKVALSFDAAWGNEDTAEILSILKEHDLHVTFFMTGGWVEAYPDDVKAILDAGHDLGNHSENHKNMSELSDEEKTEELMAVHRKVKELTGYDMFLFRPPYGDYDNSVINVAKECEYYAIQWDVDSLDWKNEGLDNIIETVINHKNLGNGSIILCHNGAEYTAQALDTLIAKLEEQGYKIVPISELIYRENFHMNFEGRQIKN
;
A
#
# COMPACT_ATOMS: atom_id res chain seq x y z
N MET A 1 50.08 -34.29 28.70
CA MET A 1 51.39 -33.66 28.45
C MET A 1 51.12 -32.41 27.63
N LYS A 2 51.18 -31.22 28.22
CA LYS A 2 52.24 -30.19 28.16
C LYS A 2 52.56 -29.83 26.69
N LYS A 3 52.46 -28.59 26.18
CA LYS A 3 52.90 -27.26 26.64
C LYS A 3 52.28 -26.21 25.69
N ARG A 4 51.70 -25.07 26.10
CA ARG A 4 52.29 -23.74 26.38
C ARG A 4 52.68 -22.94 25.12
N GLN A 5 51.90 -21.82 24.88
CA GLN A 5 52.26 -20.40 25.04
C GLN A 5 53.16 -19.81 23.92
N MET A 6 52.81 -18.65 23.33
CA MET A 6 53.19 -17.27 23.73
C MET A 6 52.71 -16.29 22.65
N ILE A 7 51.92 -15.36 22.93
CA ILE A 7 52.01 -13.90 23.10
C ILE A 7 53.16 -13.23 22.29
N LEU A 8 52.80 -12.25 21.39
CA LEU A 8 53.55 -11.00 21.32
C LEU A 8 52.64 -9.87 20.76
N ALA A 9 52.43 -8.86 21.62
CA ALA A 9 51.89 -7.55 21.27
C ALA A 9 53.06 -6.64 20.86
N VAL A 10 52.82 -5.76 19.87
CA VAL A 10 53.67 -4.57 19.70
C VAL A 10 52.77 -3.39 19.41
N LEU A 11 52.76 -2.49 20.40
CA LEU A 11 52.37 -1.11 20.36
C LEU A 11 53.51 -0.28 19.74
N LEU A 12 53.24 0.71 18.92
CA LEU A 12 53.96 1.99 18.92
C LEU A 12 53.21 3.07 18.16
N ALA A 13 53.02 4.11 18.68
CA ALA A 13 52.53 5.39 18.87
C ALA A 13 53.43 6.49 18.21
N MET A 14 52.84 7.67 18.11
CA MET A 14 53.43 9.03 17.96
C MET A 14 53.70 9.50 16.51
N ALA A 15 53.50 10.77 16.12
CA ALA A 15 53.23 12.06 16.83
C ALA A 15 52.76 13.12 15.83
N LEU A 16 51.87 13.99 16.21
CA LEU A 16 51.82 15.44 16.35
C LEU A 16 52.76 16.32 15.47
N THR A 17 52.13 17.29 14.80
CA THR A 17 52.40 18.73 14.79
C THR A 17 51.78 19.33 13.51
N GLY A 18 51.15 20.49 13.46
CA GLY A 18 50.90 21.57 14.34
C GLY A 18 50.18 22.72 13.61
N CYS A 19 49.54 23.52 14.38
CA CYS A 19 49.19 24.92 14.30
C CYS A 19 48.88 25.64 12.99
N GLY A 20 47.71 26.32 13.03
CA GLY A 20 47.42 27.48 12.19
C GLY A 20 46.08 28.13 12.56
N GLN A 21 46.09 29.02 13.53
CA GLN A 21 44.99 29.84 14.05
C GLN A 21 44.69 31.01 13.10
N LYS A 22 43.39 31.36 12.87
CA LYS A 22 42.86 32.72 13.04
C LYS A 22 41.34 32.82 12.91
N ASN A 23 40.75 33.25 13.95
CA ASN A 23 39.56 34.03 14.31
C ASN A 23 38.62 34.55 13.22
N GLY A 24 37.31 34.41 13.54
CA GLY A 24 36.22 35.19 12.98
C GLY A 24 34.89 34.81 13.60
N SER A 25 34.44 35.59 14.57
CA SER A 25 33.21 35.56 15.35
C SER A 25 31.93 35.64 14.51
N GLY A 26 30.86 34.96 14.94
CA GLY A 26 29.48 35.25 14.52
C GLY A 26 28.51 34.14 14.96
N GLN A 27 27.75 34.48 15.99
CA GLN A 27 26.66 33.72 16.60
C GLN A 27 25.50 33.47 15.64
N THR A 28 24.81 32.33 15.78
CA THR A 28 23.41 32.11 16.21
C THR A 28 22.74 31.02 15.39
N GLY A 29 22.00 30.12 16.07
CA GLY A 29 20.78 29.45 15.59
C GLY A 29 20.99 28.05 15.05
N ALA A 30 20.92 27.05 15.93
CA ALA A 30 20.65 25.69 15.56
C ALA A 30 19.14 25.53 15.34
N GLU A 31 18.71 25.40 14.12
CA GLU A 31 17.42 24.75 13.77
C GLU A 31 17.75 23.50 12.95
N ALA A 32 17.44 22.35 13.55
CA ALA A 32 17.47 21.08 12.86
C ALA A 32 16.22 20.99 11.98
N GLY A 33 16.33 21.44 10.75
CA GLY A 33 15.36 21.16 9.71
C GLY A 33 15.63 19.76 9.17
N ILE A 34 14.74 18.82 9.44
CA ILE A 34 14.67 17.58 8.68
C ILE A 34 14.11 17.98 7.32
N GLY A 35 14.97 18.09 6.33
CA GLY A 35 14.60 18.36 4.96
C GLY A 35 13.96 17.11 4.36
N THR A 36 12.66 17.20 4.10
CA THR A 36 12.01 16.38 3.08
C THR A 36 12.51 16.89 1.72
N GLU A 37 13.50 16.26 1.16
CA GLU A 37 13.77 16.40 -0.27
C GLU A 37 12.72 15.58 -1.04
N SER A 38 11.59 16.22 -1.29
CA SER A 38 10.71 15.85 -2.40
C SER A 38 11.46 16.14 -3.70
N GLN A 39 11.95 15.11 -4.35
CA GLN A 39 12.47 15.26 -5.70
C GLN A 39 11.30 15.31 -6.68
N ASN A 40 10.82 16.53 -6.95
CA ASN A 40 10.11 16.84 -8.19
C ASN A 40 11.08 16.67 -9.35
N ASN A 41 10.97 15.59 -10.10
CA ASN A 41 11.37 15.57 -11.51
C ASN A 41 10.83 14.31 -12.20
N MET A 42 9.57 14.35 -12.62
CA MET A 42 9.09 13.56 -13.77
C MET A 42 8.00 14.38 -14.47
N GLN A 43 8.44 15.33 -15.27
CA GLN A 43 7.68 15.86 -16.40
C GLN A 43 8.59 15.73 -17.61
N GLU A 44 8.30 14.73 -18.44
CA GLU A 44 8.47 14.89 -19.88
C GLU A 44 7.30 14.20 -20.58
N GLU A 45 6.58 15.05 -21.28
CA GLU A 45 5.40 14.77 -22.06
C GLU A 45 5.75 13.91 -23.27
N GLY A 46 5.01 12.83 -23.47
CA GLY A 46 4.91 12.13 -24.72
C GLY A 46 3.46 12.20 -25.23
N SER A 47 3.04 13.34 -25.74
CA SER A 47 1.76 13.47 -26.45
C SER A 47 1.88 12.79 -27.83
N ILE A 48 1.30 11.63 -27.96
CA ILE A 48 1.05 11.03 -29.29
C ILE A 48 -0.31 11.50 -29.74
N GLN A 49 -0.32 12.40 -30.71
CA GLN A 49 -1.50 12.73 -31.48
C GLN A 49 -1.78 11.59 -32.45
N VAL A 50 -2.96 10.97 -32.31
CA VAL A 50 -3.53 10.12 -33.36
C VAL A 50 -4.54 10.99 -34.13
N GLU A 51 -4.18 11.37 -35.35
CA GLU A 51 -5.11 11.97 -36.29
C GLU A 51 -6.15 10.94 -36.73
N GLY A 52 -7.39 11.24 -36.43
CA GLY A 52 -8.51 10.49 -36.93
C GLY A 52 -8.82 10.87 -38.37
N ASP A 53 -8.95 9.89 -39.24
CA ASP A 53 -9.59 10.07 -40.54
C ASP A 53 -11.02 9.50 -40.46
N SER A 54 -11.96 10.34 -40.72
CA SER A 54 -13.39 10.07 -40.78
C SER A 54 -13.79 9.79 -42.22
N SER A 55 -14.45 8.68 -42.45
CA SER A 55 -15.57 8.60 -43.40
C SER A 55 -15.97 7.15 -43.67
N ILE A 56 -17.18 6.76 -43.28
CA ILE A 56 -18.03 5.89 -44.11
C ILE A 56 -19.49 6.18 -43.76
N GLN A 57 -20.25 6.32 -44.79
CA GLN A 57 -21.61 6.80 -44.91
C GLN A 57 -22.66 5.83 -44.37
N ALA A 58 -23.80 6.43 -44.01
CA ALA A 58 -25.07 5.78 -43.74
C ALA A 58 -25.68 5.13 -45.00
N GLU A 59 -26.28 3.97 -44.83
CA GLU A 59 -27.38 3.53 -45.69
C GLU A 59 -28.56 3.00 -44.86
N ASP A 60 -29.72 3.45 -45.31
CA ASP A 60 -31.09 3.34 -44.89
C ASP A 60 -31.63 1.90 -45.06
N GLY A 61 -32.63 1.50 -44.25
CA GLY A 61 -33.45 0.38 -44.65
C GLY A 61 -34.39 -0.22 -43.59
N ALA A 62 -35.54 0.44 -43.44
CA ALA A 62 -36.90 -0.15 -43.37
C ALA A 62 -37.37 -1.03 -42.20
N GLU A 63 -38.43 -0.50 -41.64
CA GLU A 63 -39.45 -1.02 -40.74
C GLU A 63 -40.00 -2.43 -41.09
N THR A 64 -40.37 -3.21 -40.09
CA THR A 64 -41.62 -3.98 -40.07
C THR A 64 -42.12 -4.15 -38.63
N GLU A 65 -43.29 -3.60 -38.37
CA GLU A 65 -44.21 -3.91 -37.27
C GLU A 65 -44.83 -5.29 -37.50
N GLU A 66 -45.03 -6.07 -36.41
CA GLU A 66 -46.21 -6.94 -36.25
C GLU A 66 -46.41 -7.41 -34.82
N ASN A 67 -47.45 -6.86 -34.23
CA ASN A 67 -48.59 -7.51 -33.53
C ASN A 67 -48.40 -8.30 -32.25
N ILE A 68 -49.09 -7.69 -31.27
CA ILE A 68 -49.56 -8.25 -29.98
C ILE A 68 -50.79 -9.15 -30.23
N PRO A 69 -51.05 -10.14 -29.42
CA PRO A 69 -52.36 -10.31 -28.82
C PRO A 69 -52.36 -10.35 -27.27
N GLN A 70 -53.30 -9.56 -26.73
CA GLN A 70 -53.87 -9.67 -25.39
C GLN A 70 -54.91 -10.80 -25.36
N GLU A 71 -55.02 -11.49 -24.23
CA GLU A 71 -56.23 -12.09 -23.62
C GLU A 71 -55.82 -12.51 -22.22
N ASP A 72 -56.38 -12.13 -21.18
CA ASP A 72 -57.67 -11.88 -20.53
C ASP A 72 -57.86 -12.82 -19.32
N ASP A 73 -58.11 -12.18 -18.17
CA ASP A 73 -58.82 -12.54 -16.94
C ASP A 73 -58.98 -14.04 -16.52
N THR A 74 -58.63 -14.31 -15.26
CA THR A 74 -59.63 -14.67 -14.24
C THR A 74 -59.05 -14.59 -12.83
N GLN A 75 -59.79 -13.93 -11.96
CA GLN A 75 -59.69 -13.92 -10.50
C GLN A 75 -59.94 -15.30 -9.90
N ASP A 76 -59.24 -15.60 -8.78
CA ASP A 76 -59.92 -16.25 -7.65
C ASP A 76 -59.21 -15.90 -6.34
N GLU A 77 -59.98 -15.31 -5.42
CA GLU A 77 -59.64 -15.02 -4.04
C GLU A 77 -59.66 -16.34 -3.23
N ASN A 78 -58.68 -16.56 -2.36
CA ASN A 78 -59.02 -17.02 -1.03
C ASN A 78 -57.88 -16.76 0.00
N ALA A 79 -58.33 -16.20 1.12
CA ALA A 79 -57.57 -15.86 2.27
C ALA A 79 -57.04 -17.07 3.07
N ALA A 80 -55.82 -16.95 3.59
CA ALA A 80 -55.49 -17.47 4.93
C ALA A 80 -54.29 -16.69 5.47
N GLN A 81 -54.56 -15.84 6.46
CA GLN A 81 -53.59 -15.28 7.40
C GLN A 81 -52.92 -16.43 8.16
N THR A 82 -51.62 -16.50 8.14
CA THR A 82 -50.82 -16.99 9.26
C THR A 82 -49.71 -16.01 9.51
N ASP A 83 -49.87 -15.39 10.66
CA ASP A 83 -48.90 -14.56 11.37
C ASP A 83 -47.71 -15.45 11.78
N GLU A 84 -46.53 -15.20 11.19
CA GLU A 84 -45.28 -15.64 11.75
C GLU A 84 -44.25 -14.50 11.52
N SER A 85 -44.20 -13.66 12.58
CA SER A 85 -43.06 -12.81 12.82
C SER A 85 -41.83 -13.66 13.11
N GLU A 86 -41.16 -14.13 12.08
CA GLU A 86 -39.79 -14.59 12.18
C GLU A 86 -38.88 -13.36 12.12
N GLN A 87 -38.39 -13.03 13.28
CA GLN A 87 -37.30 -12.14 13.54
C GLN A 87 -36.09 -12.62 12.71
N ASN A 88 -35.85 -11.95 11.61
CA ASN A 88 -34.61 -12.05 10.90
C ASN A 88 -33.61 -11.15 11.67
N GLU A 89 -33.10 -11.66 12.78
CA GLU A 89 -31.85 -11.19 13.35
C GLU A 89 -30.76 -11.58 12.32
N ALA A 90 -30.53 -10.69 11.37
CA ALA A 90 -29.29 -10.65 10.66
C ALA A 90 -28.19 -10.50 11.71
N GLN A 91 -27.51 -11.58 12.01
CA GLN A 91 -26.21 -11.53 12.69
C GLN A 91 -25.33 -10.63 11.84
N GLN A 92 -25.21 -9.38 12.24
CA GLN A 92 -24.02 -8.58 11.94
C GLN A 92 -22.87 -9.38 12.56
N GLU A 93 -22.12 -10.10 11.72
CA GLU A 93 -20.76 -10.42 12.08
C GLU A 93 -20.12 -9.07 12.36
N GLU A 94 -19.85 -8.79 13.64
CA GLU A 94 -19.04 -7.65 14.04
C GLU A 94 -17.76 -7.78 13.21
N SER A 95 -17.56 -6.86 12.26
CA SER A 95 -16.29 -6.73 11.55
C SER A 95 -15.25 -6.62 12.65
N GLY A 96 -14.30 -7.55 12.72
CA GLY A 96 -13.26 -7.57 13.75
C GLY A 96 -12.25 -6.41 13.63
N PHE A 97 -12.70 -5.30 13.05
CA PHE A 97 -12.02 -4.03 12.95
C PHE A 97 -12.48 -3.18 14.15
N GLY A 98 -11.53 -2.77 14.99
CA GLY A 98 -11.77 -1.71 15.97
C GLY A 98 -12.35 -0.48 15.27
N ASP A 99 -12.97 0.42 16.02
CA ASP A 99 -13.49 1.67 15.46
C ASP A 99 -12.33 2.55 14.96
N ILE A 100 -12.01 2.40 13.67
CA ILE A 100 -10.89 3.10 13.00
C ILE A 100 -11.06 4.63 13.13
N ALA A 101 -12.28 5.13 13.12
CA ALA A 101 -12.57 6.56 13.24
C ALA A 101 -12.12 7.14 14.60
N THR A 102 -12.02 6.31 15.64
CA THR A 102 -11.60 6.73 16.99
C THR A 102 -10.13 6.51 17.29
N MET A 103 -9.32 6.02 16.36
CA MET A 103 -7.89 5.82 16.56
C MET A 103 -7.16 7.14 16.87
N ASP A 104 -6.34 7.12 17.92
CA ASP A 104 -5.45 8.23 18.26
C ASP A 104 -4.10 8.08 17.54
N ASN A 105 -4.05 8.66 16.35
CA ASN A 105 -2.83 8.76 15.56
C ASN A 105 -2.12 10.10 15.76
N ASN A 106 -2.62 10.96 16.68
CA ASN A 106 -2.10 12.29 16.87
C ASN A 106 -0.86 12.29 17.77
N VAL A 107 0.27 12.70 17.23
CA VAL A 107 1.52 12.85 17.97
C VAL A 107 2.01 14.28 17.86
N GLY A 108 1.83 15.05 18.94
CA GLY A 108 2.28 16.43 18.99
C GLY A 108 1.59 17.37 17.98
N GLY A 109 0.31 17.13 17.65
CA GLY A 109 -0.47 17.90 16.69
C GLY A 109 -0.37 17.40 15.24
N ARG A 110 0.33 16.32 14.98
CA ARG A 110 0.42 15.66 13.68
C ARG A 110 -0.33 14.34 13.70
N GLU A 111 -1.26 14.17 12.78
CA GLU A 111 -1.87 12.87 12.48
C GLU A 111 -0.87 12.05 11.66
N LEU A 112 -0.54 10.86 12.12
CA LEU A 112 0.50 10.03 11.49
C LEU A 112 -0.07 8.75 10.90
N PRO A 113 0.33 8.37 9.68
CA PRO A 113 0.11 7.04 9.13
C PRO A 113 1.07 6.03 9.77
N ILE A 114 0.81 4.74 9.59
CA ILE A 114 1.64 3.65 10.10
C ILE A 114 2.81 3.41 9.14
N TYR A 115 4.04 3.66 9.61
CA TYR A 115 5.27 3.40 8.85
C TYR A 115 5.85 2.02 9.15
N CYS A 116 5.72 1.57 10.37
CA CYS A 116 6.19 0.27 10.86
C CYS A 116 5.54 -0.04 12.22
N VAL A 117 5.78 -1.24 12.73
CA VAL A 117 5.17 -1.73 13.97
C VAL A 117 6.26 -2.09 14.99
N ASP A 118 6.06 -1.78 16.25
CA ASP A 118 6.89 -2.25 17.35
C ASP A 118 6.49 -3.66 17.74
N THR A 119 7.35 -4.64 17.45
CA THR A 119 7.09 -6.04 17.76
C THR A 119 8.40 -6.78 18.07
N GLU A 120 8.34 -7.71 19.03
CA GLU A 120 9.46 -8.62 19.31
C GLU A 120 9.53 -9.76 18.29
N GLU A 121 8.43 -10.04 17.58
CA GLU A 121 8.40 -11.06 16.55
C GLU A 121 9.21 -10.62 15.33
N LYS A 122 9.99 -11.55 14.79
CA LYS A 122 10.80 -11.28 13.60
C LYS A 122 9.94 -11.36 12.34
N LYS A 123 9.05 -10.39 12.21
CA LYS A 123 8.10 -10.23 11.10
C LYS A 123 8.39 -8.96 10.32
N VAL A 124 8.15 -9.01 9.02
CA VAL A 124 8.11 -7.84 8.12
C VAL A 124 6.91 -7.98 7.18
N ALA A 125 6.38 -6.87 6.68
CA ALA A 125 5.40 -6.90 5.61
C ALA A 125 6.06 -6.49 4.28
N LEU A 126 5.79 -7.27 3.24
CA LEU A 126 6.10 -6.92 1.87
C LEU A 126 4.84 -6.41 1.20
N SER A 127 4.93 -5.31 0.47
CA SER A 127 3.78 -4.69 -0.18
C SER A 127 4.12 -4.12 -1.54
N PHE A 128 3.12 -4.13 -2.43
CA PHE A 128 3.24 -3.71 -3.81
C PHE A 128 2.23 -2.62 -4.12
N ASP A 129 2.69 -1.48 -4.65
CA ASP A 129 1.81 -0.46 -5.19
C ASP A 129 1.56 -0.75 -6.68
N ALA A 130 0.29 -0.91 -7.07
CA ALA A 130 -0.17 -1.24 -8.42
C ALA A 130 -0.93 -0.03 -9.01
N ALA A 131 -0.20 0.80 -9.74
CA ALA A 131 -0.72 2.03 -10.34
C ALA A 131 -0.64 2.04 -11.87
N TRP A 132 0.25 1.25 -12.45
CA TRP A 132 0.46 1.12 -13.89
C TRP A 132 0.95 -0.27 -14.25
N GLY A 133 0.69 -0.74 -15.47
CA GLY A 133 1.12 -2.05 -15.95
C GLY A 133 0.61 -3.26 -15.14
N ASN A 134 0.60 -4.43 -15.74
CA ASN A 134 0.32 -5.70 -15.06
C ASN A 134 1.19 -6.85 -15.61
N GLU A 135 2.22 -6.51 -16.38
CA GLU A 135 3.01 -7.48 -17.14
C GLU A 135 3.74 -8.48 -16.23
N ASP A 136 4.05 -8.07 -15.00
CA ASP A 136 4.75 -8.87 -13.99
C ASP A 136 3.82 -9.46 -12.91
N THR A 137 2.53 -9.09 -12.87
CA THR A 137 1.59 -9.53 -11.83
C THR A 137 1.52 -11.06 -11.71
N ALA A 138 1.40 -11.76 -12.83
CA ALA A 138 1.33 -13.23 -12.82
C ALA A 138 2.62 -13.88 -12.32
N GLU A 139 3.79 -13.29 -12.63
CA GLU A 139 5.11 -13.75 -12.16
C GLU A 139 5.26 -13.51 -10.66
N ILE A 140 4.91 -12.31 -10.18
CA ILE A 140 4.89 -11.98 -8.74
C ILE A 140 4.03 -12.98 -7.96
N LEU A 141 2.78 -13.23 -8.42
CA LEU A 141 1.87 -14.18 -7.77
C LEU A 141 2.42 -15.61 -7.76
N SER A 142 3.09 -16.04 -8.86
CA SER A 142 3.73 -17.37 -8.93
C SER A 142 4.85 -17.50 -7.90
N ILE A 143 5.72 -16.50 -7.78
CA ILE A 143 6.82 -16.50 -6.82
C ILE A 143 6.30 -16.51 -5.38
N LEU A 144 5.33 -15.65 -5.07
CA LEU A 144 4.71 -15.60 -3.73
C LEU A 144 4.08 -16.95 -3.35
N LYS A 145 3.43 -17.61 -4.30
CA LYS A 145 2.85 -18.95 -4.11
C LYS A 145 3.92 -20.02 -3.88
N GLU A 146 5.05 -19.98 -4.57
CA GLU A 146 6.16 -20.92 -4.39
C GLU A 146 6.75 -20.84 -2.98
N HIS A 147 6.75 -19.65 -2.37
CA HIS A 147 7.18 -19.40 -0.99
C HIS A 147 6.06 -19.54 0.05
N ASP A 148 4.82 -19.87 -0.35
CA ASP A 148 3.64 -19.94 0.54
C ASP A 148 3.41 -18.64 1.32
N LEU A 149 3.54 -17.49 0.65
CA LEU A 149 3.46 -16.16 1.24
C LEU A 149 2.18 -15.43 0.85
N HIS A 150 1.65 -14.67 1.81
CA HIS A 150 0.63 -13.66 1.59
C HIS A 150 1.23 -12.27 1.86
N VAL A 151 0.86 -11.30 1.03
CA VAL A 151 1.36 -9.92 1.06
C VAL A 151 0.21 -8.93 0.83
N THR A 152 0.52 -7.64 0.70
CA THR A 152 -0.50 -6.61 0.48
C THR A 152 -0.25 -5.90 -0.85
N PHE A 153 -1.31 -5.75 -1.68
CA PHE A 153 -1.30 -4.96 -2.91
C PHE A 153 -2.16 -3.72 -2.73
N PHE A 154 -1.58 -2.53 -2.93
CA PHE A 154 -2.30 -1.26 -2.95
C PHE A 154 -2.58 -0.86 -4.39
N MET A 155 -3.86 -0.83 -4.79
CA MET A 155 -4.27 -0.64 -6.18
C MET A 155 -4.96 0.70 -6.39
N THR A 156 -4.62 1.38 -7.49
CA THR A 156 -5.40 2.54 -7.94
C THR A 156 -6.71 2.13 -8.59
N GLY A 157 -7.70 3.03 -8.59
CA GLY A 157 -8.98 2.77 -9.25
C GLY A 157 -8.85 2.54 -10.76
N GLY A 158 -7.92 3.25 -11.40
CA GLY A 158 -7.60 3.04 -12.81
C GLY A 158 -6.99 1.67 -13.09
N TRP A 159 -6.14 1.15 -12.19
CA TRP A 159 -5.56 -0.19 -12.31
C TRP A 159 -6.62 -1.28 -12.09
N VAL A 160 -7.50 -1.11 -11.10
CA VAL A 160 -8.63 -2.04 -10.86
C VAL A 160 -9.55 -2.13 -12.06
N GLU A 161 -9.83 -1.00 -12.71
CA GLU A 161 -10.67 -0.95 -13.91
C GLU A 161 -10.01 -1.60 -15.13
N ALA A 162 -8.70 -1.38 -15.29
CA ALA A 162 -7.93 -1.92 -16.41
C ALA A 162 -7.68 -3.44 -16.28
N TYR A 163 -7.50 -3.95 -15.05
CA TYR A 163 -7.04 -5.32 -14.79
C TYR A 163 -7.92 -6.08 -13.76
N PRO A 164 -9.24 -6.17 -13.97
CA PRO A 164 -10.15 -6.77 -12.99
C PRO A 164 -9.89 -8.26 -12.72
N ASP A 165 -9.33 -8.99 -13.68
CA ASP A 165 -8.99 -10.40 -13.48
C ASP A 165 -7.76 -10.57 -12.60
N ASP A 166 -6.79 -9.65 -12.65
CA ASP A 166 -5.64 -9.65 -11.74
C ASP A 166 -6.06 -9.31 -10.32
N VAL A 167 -7.00 -8.37 -10.13
CA VAL A 167 -7.56 -8.07 -8.80
C VAL A 167 -8.17 -9.33 -8.16
N LYS A 168 -8.95 -10.11 -8.93
CA LYS A 168 -9.50 -11.38 -8.45
C LYS A 168 -8.41 -12.39 -8.16
N ALA A 169 -7.42 -12.52 -9.05
CA ALA A 169 -6.31 -13.46 -8.86
C ALA A 169 -5.50 -13.14 -7.59
N ILE A 170 -5.25 -11.86 -7.30
CA ILE A 170 -4.59 -11.40 -6.07
C ILE A 170 -5.40 -11.81 -4.84
N LEU A 171 -6.72 -11.56 -4.85
CA LEU A 171 -7.59 -11.94 -3.73
C LEU A 171 -7.70 -13.47 -3.57
N ASP A 172 -7.90 -14.20 -4.68
CA ASP A 172 -8.03 -15.66 -4.68
C ASP A 172 -6.75 -16.35 -4.18
N ALA A 173 -5.60 -15.70 -4.35
CA ALA A 173 -4.32 -16.14 -3.80
C ALA A 173 -4.14 -15.78 -2.30
N GLY A 174 -5.11 -15.12 -1.67
CA GLY A 174 -5.12 -14.82 -0.24
C GLY A 174 -4.35 -13.56 0.17
N HIS A 175 -4.04 -12.68 -0.78
CA HIS A 175 -3.37 -11.42 -0.50
C HIS A 175 -4.36 -10.33 -0.03
N ASP A 176 -3.87 -9.36 0.76
CA ASP A 176 -4.66 -8.17 1.08
C ASP A 176 -4.86 -7.28 -0.15
N LEU A 177 -6.07 -6.75 -0.30
CA LEU A 177 -6.34 -5.67 -1.25
C LEU A 177 -6.36 -4.33 -0.50
N GLY A 178 -5.47 -3.43 -0.85
CA GLY A 178 -5.36 -2.07 -0.31
C GLY A 178 -5.74 -1.02 -1.34
N ASN A 179 -6.13 0.14 -0.86
CA ASN A 179 -6.55 1.31 -1.63
C ASN A 179 -5.35 2.24 -1.89
N HIS A 180 -5.14 2.64 -3.16
CA HIS A 180 -4.09 3.58 -3.56
C HIS A 180 -4.65 4.81 -4.27
N SER A 181 -5.84 5.27 -3.89
CA SER A 181 -6.67 6.32 -4.49
C SER A 181 -7.20 5.98 -5.91
N GLU A 182 -8.17 6.72 -6.36
CA GLU A 182 -8.78 6.50 -7.68
C GLU A 182 -7.83 6.87 -8.81
N ASN A 183 -7.22 8.08 -8.74
CA ASN A 183 -6.49 8.69 -9.84
C ASN A 183 -5.02 8.97 -9.53
N HIS A 184 -4.47 8.40 -8.44
CA HIS A 184 -3.08 8.58 -8.04
C HIS A 184 -2.66 10.06 -7.89
N LYS A 185 -3.52 10.89 -7.27
CA LYS A 185 -3.27 12.32 -7.06
C LYS A 185 -2.47 12.58 -5.79
N ASN A 186 -1.84 13.76 -5.71
CA ASN A 186 -1.32 14.30 -4.44
C ASN A 186 -2.51 14.58 -3.51
N MET A 187 -2.68 13.74 -2.50
CA MET A 187 -3.87 13.77 -1.64
C MET A 187 -3.94 15.04 -0.78
N SER A 188 -2.80 15.61 -0.38
CA SER A 188 -2.74 16.83 0.42
C SER A 188 -3.23 18.09 -0.32
N GLU A 189 -3.28 18.06 -1.66
CA GLU A 189 -3.73 19.18 -2.50
C GLU A 189 -5.25 19.19 -2.73
N LEU A 190 -5.96 18.14 -2.30
CA LEU A 190 -7.40 17.97 -2.54
C LEU A 190 -8.23 18.54 -1.40
N SER A 191 -9.50 18.89 -1.67
CA SER A 191 -10.50 19.12 -0.62
C SER A 191 -10.87 17.80 0.08
N ASP A 192 -11.50 17.87 1.25
CA ASP A 192 -11.86 16.67 2.01
C ASP A 192 -12.92 15.83 1.27
N GLU A 193 -13.82 16.48 0.51
CA GLU A 193 -14.78 15.81 -0.35
C GLU A 193 -14.08 15.08 -1.52
N GLU A 194 -13.07 15.70 -2.13
CA GLU A 194 -12.29 15.07 -3.20
C GLU A 194 -11.46 13.90 -2.68
N LYS A 195 -10.84 14.03 -1.49
CA LYS A 195 -10.13 12.93 -0.82
C LYS A 195 -11.06 11.74 -0.56
N THR A 196 -12.26 12.02 -0.03
CA THR A 196 -13.28 11.00 0.22
C THR A 196 -13.66 10.28 -1.07
N GLU A 197 -13.87 11.01 -2.18
CA GLU A 197 -14.21 10.40 -3.46
C GLU A 197 -13.04 9.58 -4.03
N GLU A 198 -11.79 10.06 -3.93
CA GLU A 198 -10.58 9.29 -4.33
C GLU A 198 -10.49 7.94 -3.59
N LEU A 199 -10.87 7.89 -2.32
CA LEU A 199 -10.89 6.66 -1.52
C LEU A 199 -12.09 5.78 -1.86
N MET A 200 -13.30 6.35 -1.84
CA MET A 200 -14.52 5.57 -1.93
C MET A 200 -14.85 5.10 -3.35
N ALA A 201 -14.30 5.74 -4.40
CA ALA A 201 -14.44 5.26 -5.77
C ALA A 201 -13.76 3.90 -5.95
N VAL A 202 -12.51 3.76 -5.50
CA VAL A 202 -11.78 2.48 -5.53
C VAL A 202 -12.47 1.44 -4.65
N HIS A 203 -12.89 1.83 -3.43
CA HIS A 203 -13.61 0.96 -2.51
C HIS A 203 -14.82 0.30 -3.17
N ARG A 204 -15.68 1.13 -3.78
CA ARG A 204 -16.88 0.64 -4.48
C ARG A 204 -16.53 -0.32 -5.63
N LYS A 205 -15.52 0.02 -6.45
CA LYS A 205 -15.07 -0.84 -7.57
C LYS A 205 -14.61 -2.21 -7.08
N VAL A 206 -13.73 -2.24 -6.07
CA VAL A 206 -13.22 -3.51 -5.52
C VAL A 206 -14.32 -4.30 -4.83
N LYS A 207 -15.18 -3.63 -4.05
CA LYS A 207 -16.33 -4.28 -3.39
C LYS A 207 -17.31 -4.89 -4.40
N GLU A 208 -17.65 -4.18 -5.46
CA GLU A 208 -18.53 -4.68 -6.52
C GLU A 208 -17.91 -5.86 -7.28
N LEU A 209 -16.60 -5.78 -7.55
CA LEU A 209 -15.88 -6.79 -8.31
C LEU A 209 -15.66 -8.10 -7.54
N THR A 210 -15.37 -8.01 -6.23
CA THR A 210 -14.85 -9.12 -5.42
C THR A 210 -15.63 -9.42 -4.14
N GLY A 211 -16.44 -8.49 -3.66
CA GLY A 211 -17.07 -8.55 -2.34
C GLY A 211 -16.15 -8.15 -1.18
N TYR A 212 -14.87 -7.84 -1.43
CA TYR A 212 -13.89 -7.52 -0.41
C TYR A 212 -14.05 -6.07 0.10
N ASP A 213 -14.07 -5.89 1.40
CA ASP A 213 -14.07 -4.58 2.07
C ASP A 213 -12.63 -4.17 2.36
N MET A 214 -12.09 -3.23 1.59
CA MET A 214 -10.75 -2.71 1.83
C MET A 214 -10.72 -1.83 3.08
N PHE A 215 -9.65 -1.94 3.87
CA PHE A 215 -9.44 -1.16 5.10
C PHE A 215 -8.00 -0.64 5.25
N LEU A 216 -7.14 -0.89 4.27
CA LEU A 216 -5.77 -0.38 4.20
C LEU A 216 -5.68 0.65 3.07
N PHE A 217 -5.17 1.83 3.35
CA PHE A 217 -4.97 2.89 2.38
C PHE A 217 -3.50 3.35 2.39
N ARG A 218 -2.91 3.45 1.22
CA ARG A 218 -1.60 4.08 1.05
C ARG A 218 -1.75 5.32 0.19
N PRO A 219 -1.43 6.51 0.71
CA PRO A 219 -1.50 7.73 -0.09
C PRO A 219 -0.45 7.70 -1.21
N PRO A 220 -0.82 8.06 -2.45
CA PRO A 220 0.11 8.19 -3.57
C PRO A 220 1.30 9.09 -3.23
N TYR A 221 2.48 8.74 -3.72
CA TYR A 221 3.75 9.46 -3.48
C TYR A 221 4.16 9.54 -2.00
N GLY A 222 3.45 8.87 -1.09
CA GLY A 222 3.59 9.09 0.34
C GLY A 222 3.11 10.47 0.80
N ASP A 223 2.34 11.18 -0.04
CA ASP A 223 1.85 12.53 0.21
C ASP A 223 0.66 12.53 1.17
N TYR A 224 0.84 13.15 2.33
CA TYR A 224 -0.23 13.28 3.32
C TYR A 224 -0.05 14.52 4.21
N ASP A 225 -1.13 14.97 4.75
CA ASP A 225 -1.24 15.92 5.84
C ASP A 225 -2.26 15.41 6.89
N ASN A 226 -2.55 16.20 7.91
CA ASN A 226 -3.52 15.84 8.94
C ASN A 226 -4.92 15.58 8.34
N SER A 227 -5.31 16.32 7.30
CA SER A 227 -6.61 16.17 6.66
C SER A 227 -6.71 14.83 5.93
N VAL A 228 -5.66 14.42 5.19
CA VAL A 228 -5.62 13.11 4.50
C VAL A 228 -5.81 11.96 5.51
N ILE A 229 -5.10 12.01 6.63
CA ILE A 229 -5.22 10.96 7.66
C ILE A 229 -6.60 10.95 8.32
N ASN A 230 -7.18 12.12 8.59
CA ASN A 230 -8.51 12.20 9.18
C ASN A 230 -9.60 11.70 8.22
N VAL A 231 -9.55 12.09 6.94
CA VAL A 231 -10.48 11.58 5.92
C VAL A 231 -10.32 10.07 5.73
N ALA A 232 -9.09 9.54 5.75
CA ALA A 232 -8.87 8.10 5.69
C ALA A 232 -9.55 7.38 6.88
N LYS A 233 -9.42 7.90 8.10
CA LYS A 233 -10.10 7.35 9.29
C LYS A 233 -11.63 7.44 9.17
N GLU A 234 -12.17 8.56 8.69
CA GLU A 234 -13.62 8.73 8.48
C GLU A 234 -14.15 7.77 7.40
N CYS A 235 -13.33 7.38 6.45
CA CYS A 235 -13.63 6.36 5.43
C CYS A 235 -13.30 4.92 5.90
N GLU A 236 -13.01 4.71 7.19
CA GLU A 236 -12.68 3.41 7.79
C GLU A 236 -11.39 2.77 7.25
N TYR A 237 -10.35 3.59 7.00
CA TYR A 237 -9.04 3.14 6.53
C TYR A 237 -7.92 3.38 7.54
N TYR A 238 -7.06 2.36 7.71
CA TYR A 238 -5.72 2.55 8.26
C TYR A 238 -4.82 3.14 7.18
N ALA A 239 -4.28 4.33 7.42
CA ALA A 239 -3.30 4.94 6.52
C ALA A 239 -1.93 4.29 6.73
N ILE A 240 -1.36 3.74 5.67
CA ILE A 240 -0.13 2.96 5.66
C ILE A 240 0.95 3.67 4.85
N GLN A 241 2.15 3.76 5.42
CA GLN A 241 3.39 4.17 4.76
C GLN A 241 4.36 2.99 4.69
N TRP A 242 5.64 3.25 4.65
CA TRP A 242 6.74 2.28 4.68
C TRP A 242 7.95 2.87 5.41
N ASP A 243 8.77 2.05 6.00
CA ASP A 243 10.07 2.44 6.57
C ASP A 243 11.25 1.86 5.79
N VAL A 244 10.98 0.98 4.82
CA VAL A 244 11.96 0.41 3.88
C VAL A 244 11.45 0.58 2.44
N ASP A 245 12.11 1.46 1.68
CA ASP A 245 11.84 1.66 0.26
C ASP A 245 12.82 0.81 -0.57
N SER A 246 12.32 -0.06 -1.43
CA SER A 246 13.15 -0.89 -2.32
C SER A 246 13.84 -0.08 -3.41
N LEU A 247 13.31 1.10 -3.73
CA LEU A 247 13.72 1.95 -4.85
C LEU A 247 13.63 1.25 -6.22
N ASP A 248 12.80 0.21 -6.34
CA ASP A 248 12.60 -0.58 -7.56
C ASP A 248 12.12 0.28 -8.75
N TRP A 249 11.33 1.31 -8.48
CA TRP A 249 10.85 2.29 -9.45
C TRP A 249 11.96 3.06 -10.20
N LYS A 250 13.20 3.04 -9.69
CA LYS A 250 14.35 3.66 -10.35
C LYS A 250 14.93 2.83 -11.49
N ASN A 251 14.53 1.57 -11.61
CA ASN A 251 15.01 0.64 -12.62
C ASN A 251 16.54 0.49 -12.70
N GLU A 252 17.20 0.49 -11.53
CA GLU A 252 18.67 0.37 -11.41
C GLU A 252 19.17 -1.10 -11.37
N GLY A 253 18.26 -2.05 -11.64
CA GLY A 253 18.56 -3.49 -11.72
C GLY A 253 18.20 -4.27 -10.46
N LEU A 254 18.04 -5.59 -10.63
CA LEU A 254 17.58 -6.48 -9.57
C LEU A 254 18.51 -6.53 -8.34
N ASP A 255 19.83 -6.51 -8.55
CA ASP A 255 20.80 -6.54 -7.45
C ASP A 255 20.69 -5.28 -6.58
N ASN A 256 20.39 -4.11 -7.20
CA ASN A 256 20.19 -2.86 -6.47
C ASN A 256 18.96 -2.93 -5.56
N ILE A 257 17.85 -3.48 -6.04
CA ILE A 257 16.63 -3.70 -5.23
C ILE A 257 16.94 -4.56 -4.00
N ILE A 258 17.56 -5.71 -4.23
CA ILE A 258 17.91 -6.67 -3.17
C ILE A 258 18.84 -6.01 -2.13
N GLU A 259 19.93 -5.38 -2.57
CA GLU A 259 20.89 -4.76 -1.67
C GLU A 259 20.29 -3.57 -0.91
N THR A 260 19.44 -2.78 -1.56
CA THR A 260 18.76 -1.64 -0.95
C THR A 260 17.86 -2.10 0.20
N VAL A 261 17.07 -3.14 0.02
CA VAL A 261 16.18 -3.66 1.07
C VAL A 261 16.99 -4.36 2.17
N ILE A 262 17.85 -5.31 1.82
CA ILE A 262 18.54 -6.18 2.79
C ILE A 262 19.52 -5.41 3.68
N ASN A 263 20.12 -4.34 3.16
CA ASN A 263 21.06 -3.49 3.90
C ASN A 263 20.39 -2.17 4.38
N HIS A 264 19.06 -2.04 4.25
CA HIS A 264 18.39 -0.82 4.66
C HIS A 264 18.52 -0.59 6.17
N LYS A 265 18.90 0.62 6.57
CA LYS A 265 19.15 0.98 7.98
C LYS A 265 17.96 0.77 8.92
N ASN A 266 16.76 0.84 8.37
CA ASN A 266 15.51 0.69 9.13
C ASN A 266 14.99 -0.75 9.10
N LEU A 267 15.53 -1.64 8.24
CA LEU A 267 15.03 -3.03 8.18
C LEU A 267 15.16 -3.68 9.54
N GLY A 268 14.04 -4.08 10.09
CA GLY A 268 13.93 -4.67 11.40
C GLY A 268 12.58 -5.33 11.64
N ASN A 269 12.36 -5.79 12.87
CA ASN A 269 11.06 -6.34 13.25
C ASN A 269 9.96 -5.28 13.06
N GLY A 270 8.89 -5.67 12.38
CA GLY A 270 7.76 -4.80 12.13
C GLY A 270 7.92 -3.83 10.95
N SER A 271 8.99 -3.93 10.16
CA SER A 271 9.17 -3.11 8.97
C SER A 271 8.11 -3.37 7.91
N ILE A 272 7.71 -2.31 7.21
CA ILE A 272 6.88 -2.36 6.01
C ILE A 272 7.75 -1.99 4.81
N ILE A 273 7.88 -2.92 3.86
CA ILE A 273 8.72 -2.80 2.68
C ILE A 273 7.84 -2.40 1.50
N LEU A 274 8.22 -1.32 0.81
CA LEU A 274 7.58 -0.87 -0.42
C LEU A 274 8.27 -1.48 -1.63
N CYS A 275 7.47 -2.08 -2.52
CA CYS A 275 7.79 -2.42 -3.90
C CYS A 275 6.66 -1.94 -4.82
N HIS A 276 6.85 -2.06 -6.13
CA HIS A 276 5.84 -1.71 -7.13
C HIS A 276 5.57 -2.89 -8.07
N ASN A 277 4.30 -3.10 -8.38
CA ASN A 277 3.87 -3.93 -9.49
C ASN A 277 4.03 -3.10 -10.78
N GLY A 278 4.65 -3.69 -11.80
CA GLY A 278 4.94 -3.02 -13.07
C GLY A 278 6.31 -2.33 -13.14
N ALA A 279 7.14 -2.38 -12.08
CA ALA A 279 8.53 -1.93 -12.16
C ALA A 279 9.42 -3.01 -12.81
N GLU A 280 10.35 -2.59 -13.67
CA GLU A 280 11.08 -3.45 -14.63
C GLU A 280 11.76 -4.67 -14.00
N TYR A 281 12.28 -4.55 -12.77
CA TYR A 281 13.11 -5.60 -12.13
C TYR A 281 12.49 -6.20 -10.88
N THR A 282 11.31 -5.78 -10.46
CA THR A 282 10.71 -6.20 -9.18
C THR A 282 10.43 -7.70 -9.16
N ALA A 283 9.73 -8.24 -10.16
CA ALA A 283 9.46 -9.66 -10.23
C ALA A 283 10.76 -10.49 -10.28
N GLN A 284 11.76 -10.04 -11.07
CA GLN A 284 13.04 -10.72 -11.23
C GLN A 284 13.88 -10.75 -9.92
N ALA A 285 13.73 -9.71 -9.07
CA ALA A 285 14.43 -9.61 -7.80
C ALA A 285 13.73 -10.40 -6.67
N LEU A 286 12.42 -10.64 -6.80
CA LEU A 286 11.53 -11.02 -5.72
C LEU A 286 11.91 -12.35 -5.06
N ASP A 287 12.16 -13.41 -5.83
CA ASP A 287 12.55 -14.72 -5.31
C ASP A 287 13.79 -14.62 -4.41
N THR A 288 14.84 -13.96 -4.91
CA THR A 288 16.08 -13.77 -4.17
C THR A 288 15.88 -12.86 -2.95
N LEU A 289 15.06 -11.82 -3.06
CA LEU A 289 14.75 -10.90 -1.96
C LEU A 289 14.05 -11.65 -0.81
N ILE A 290 13.02 -12.44 -1.14
CA ILE A 290 12.30 -13.27 -0.17
C ILE A 290 13.27 -14.23 0.52
N ALA A 291 14.05 -15.01 -0.25
CA ALA A 291 15.01 -15.96 0.31
C ALA A 291 16.00 -15.30 1.28
N LYS A 292 16.49 -14.09 0.97
CA LYS A 292 17.41 -13.34 1.85
C LYS A 292 16.73 -12.81 3.12
N LEU A 293 15.47 -12.37 3.04
CA LEU A 293 14.71 -11.96 4.22
C LEU A 293 14.47 -13.17 5.15
N GLU A 294 14.12 -14.33 4.59
CA GLU A 294 13.95 -15.58 5.33
C GLU A 294 15.27 -16.10 5.93
N GLU A 295 16.38 -16.00 5.19
CA GLU A 295 17.74 -16.34 5.71
C GLU A 295 18.11 -15.47 6.91
N GLN A 296 17.72 -14.20 6.91
CA GLN A 296 17.85 -13.31 8.06
C GLN A 296 16.87 -13.70 9.20
N GLY A 297 15.96 -14.63 8.96
CA GLY A 297 14.98 -15.16 9.91
C GLY A 297 13.69 -14.34 10.00
N TYR A 298 13.40 -13.47 9.06
CA TYR A 298 12.13 -12.78 9.01
C TYR A 298 11.02 -13.70 8.49
N LYS A 299 9.85 -13.64 9.14
CA LYS A 299 8.59 -14.12 8.59
C LYS A 299 7.94 -12.97 7.81
N ILE A 300 7.66 -13.17 6.54
CA ILE A 300 6.94 -12.21 5.71
C ILE A 300 5.44 -12.45 5.93
N VAL A 301 4.69 -11.38 6.20
CA VAL A 301 3.24 -11.42 6.45
C VAL A 301 2.54 -10.27 5.73
N PRO A 302 1.24 -10.36 5.43
CA PRO A 302 0.48 -9.23 4.93
C PRO A 302 0.39 -8.11 5.99
N ILE A 303 0.16 -6.87 5.58
CA ILE A 303 0.06 -5.73 6.49
C ILE A 303 -1.09 -5.92 7.49
N SER A 304 -2.20 -6.57 7.06
CA SER A 304 -3.33 -6.89 7.92
C SER A 304 -2.98 -7.75 9.14
N GLU A 305 -1.95 -8.60 9.04
CA GLU A 305 -1.43 -9.41 10.14
C GLU A 305 -0.32 -8.71 10.95
N LEU A 306 0.31 -7.70 10.36
CA LEU A 306 1.42 -7.00 11.01
C LEU A 306 0.93 -5.92 11.96
N ILE A 307 -0.05 -5.11 11.54
CA ILE A 307 -0.50 -3.93 12.28
C ILE A 307 -1.39 -4.29 13.47
N TYR A 308 -1.37 -3.43 14.50
CA TYR A 308 -2.34 -3.48 15.58
C TYR A 308 -3.61 -2.74 15.15
N ARG A 309 -4.76 -3.37 15.28
CA ARG A 309 -6.06 -2.79 14.93
C ARG A 309 -6.69 -2.01 16.09
N GLU A 310 -6.23 -2.29 17.32
CA GLU A 310 -6.73 -1.66 18.55
C GLU A 310 -5.64 -1.63 19.61
N ASN A 311 -5.84 -0.86 20.67
CA ASN A 311 -4.95 -0.81 21.83
C ASN A 311 -3.50 -0.49 21.50
N PHE A 312 -3.28 0.54 20.68
CA PHE A 312 -1.97 1.03 20.31
C PHE A 312 -1.90 2.56 20.39
N HIS A 313 -0.69 3.08 20.36
CA HIS A 313 -0.39 4.48 20.11
C HIS A 313 0.73 4.62 19.08
N MET A 314 0.89 5.82 18.55
CA MET A 314 1.95 6.13 17.58
C MET A 314 3.10 6.87 18.27
N ASN A 315 4.34 6.62 17.88
CA ASN A 315 5.47 7.47 18.22
C ASN A 315 5.70 8.56 17.13
N PHE A 316 6.67 9.44 17.34
CA PHE A 316 6.97 10.54 16.40
C PHE A 316 7.49 10.09 15.03
N GLU A 317 7.93 8.85 14.92
CA GLU A 317 8.44 8.24 13.69
C GLU A 317 7.34 7.51 12.91
N GLY A 318 6.10 7.52 13.40
CA GLY A 318 5.00 6.77 12.79
C GLY A 318 5.09 5.26 13.07
N ARG A 319 5.81 4.85 14.10
CA ARG A 319 5.82 3.47 14.58
C ARG A 319 4.61 3.22 15.46
N GLN A 320 3.86 2.18 15.15
CA GLN A 320 2.73 1.70 15.93
C GLN A 320 3.24 0.87 17.12
N ILE A 321 2.84 1.23 18.33
CA ILE A 321 3.30 0.60 19.58
C ILE A 321 2.08 0.08 20.34
N LYS A 322 2.10 -1.18 20.75
CA LYS A 322 1.04 -1.80 21.53
C LYS A 322 1.00 -1.19 22.94
N ASN A 323 -0.22 -0.85 23.42
CA ASN A 323 -0.44 -0.34 24.79
C ASN A 323 -0.33 -1.44 25.85
#